data_94c82c7e48873648ce701df4fdd0ca36
#
_entry.id   94c82c7e48873648ce701df4fdd0ca36
#
_cell.length_a   1.000
_cell.length_b   1.000
_cell.length_c   1.000
_cell.angle_alpha   90.00
_cell.angle_beta   90.00
_cell.angle_gamma   90.00
#
_symmetry.space_group_name_H-M   'P 1'
#
loop_
_entity.id
_entity.type
_entity.pdbx_description
1 polymer ?
#
loop_
_entity_poly.entity_id
_entity_poly.type
_entity_poly.pdbx_seq_one_letter_code
_entity_poly.pdbx_strand_id
1 'polypeptide(L)'
;MRLLLDTCIIAYMALEPDRLSQDVLSLIEDYDNQLCVSMESVKELIVAYRRKGIGRKISKKEEDTTQMIKDGLCIQIWPIREEHIRTYARLTINEAQGHNDPSDHIIIAHAITEHIPLVSSDHKFDFYMKQGLDYICNS
;
A
#
# COMPACT_ATOMS: atom_id res chain seq x y z
N MET A 1 15.33 -0.32 -6.91
CA MET A 1 14.43 0.73 -6.42
C MET A 1 13.50 0.14 -5.37
N ARG A 2 13.13 0.90 -4.37
CA ARG A 2 12.13 0.47 -3.40
C ARG A 2 10.75 0.98 -3.81
N LEU A 3 9.74 0.16 -3.64
CA LEU A 3 8.36 0.49 -3.98
C LEU A 3 7.47 0.22 -2.77
N LEU A 4 6.66 1.20 -2.38
CA LEU A 4 5.64 1.02 -1.34
C LEU A 4 4.33 0.61 -2.03
N LEU A 5 3.80 -0.55 -1.66
CA LEU A 5 2.58 -1.07 -2.28
C LEU A 5 1.37 -0.74 -1.42
N ASP A 6 0.34 -0.15 -2.02
CA ASP A 6 -0.92 0.09 -1.35
C ASP A 6 -1.63 -1.25 -1.07
N THR A 7 -2.55 -1.23 -0.13
CA THR A 7 -3.32 -2.41 0.29
C THR A 7 -3.98 -3.13 -0.89
N CYS A 8 -4.59 -2.39 -1.82
CA CYS A 8 -5.23 -2.99 -2.98
C CYS A 8 -4.26 -3.74 -3.89
N ILE A 9 -3.02 -3.26 -4.02
CA ILE A 9 -2.02 -3.92 -4.85
C ILE A 9 -1.63 -5.27 -4.26
N ILE A 10 -1.46 -5.33 -2.93
CA ILE A 10 -1.14 -6.60 -2.24
C ILE A 10 -2.29 -7.59 -2.42
N ALA A 11 -3.53 -7.12 -2.27
CA ALA A 11 -4.70 -7.97 -2.47
C ALA A 11 -4.76 -8.52 -3.90
N TYR A 12 -4.45 -7.69 -4.91
CA TYR A 12 -4.40 -8.13 -6.31
C TYR A 12 -3.29 -9.16 -6.53
N MET A 13 -2.11 -8.93 -5.99
CA MET A 13 -1.00 -9.90 -6.08
C MET A 13 -1.40 -11.27 -5.57
N ALA A 14 -2.11 -11.31 -4.45
CA ALA A 14 -2.46 -12.55 -3.78
C ALA A 14 -3.69 -13.23 -4.37
N LEU A 15 -4.69 -12.46 -4.83
CA LEU A 15 -6.02 -12.98 -5.15
C LEU A 15 -6.46 -12.76 -6.59
N GLU A 16 -6.05 -11.65 -7.20
CA GLU A 16 -6.52 -11.23 -8.52
C GLU A 16 -5.39 -10.60 -9.33
N PRO A 17 -4.33 -11.36 -9.66
CA PRO A 17 -3.17 -10.78 -10.35
C PRO A 17 -3.51 -10.19 -11.72
N ASP A 18 -4.61 -10.59 -12.32
CA ASP A 18 -5.09 -10.04 -13.60
C ASP A 18 -5.47 -8.55 -13.49
N ARG A 19 -5.70 -8.05 -12.29
CA ARG A 19 -6.01 -6.63 -12.06
C ARG A 19 -4.79 -5.74 -12.03
N LEU A 20 -3.59 -6.31 -12.07
CA LEU A 20 -2.35 -5.55 -12.16
C LEU A 20 -2.08 -5.19 -13.62
N SER A 21 -1.80 -3.90 -13.88
CA SER A 21 -1.40 -3.47 -15.22
C SER A 21 -0.05 -4.10 -15.59
N GLN A 22 0.21 -4.20 -16.87
CA GLN A 22 1.47 -4.78 -17.34
C GLN A 22 2.68 -4.01 -16.81
N ASP A 23 2.60 -2.69 -16.75
CA ASP A 23 3.68 -1.86 -16.24
C ASP A 23 3.95 -2.12 -14.76
N VAL A 24 2.89 -2.21 -13.95
CA VAL A 24 3.02 -2.50 -12.52
C VAL A 24 3.52 -3.92 -12.29
N LEU A 25 3.00 -4.88 -13.04
CA LEU A 25 3.45 -6.26 -12.95
C LEU A 25 4.95 -6.37 -13.25
N SER A 26 5.44 -5.67 -14.27
CA SER A 26 6.86 -5.65 -14.61
C SER A 26 7.71 -5.09 -13.48
N LEU A 27 7.24 -4.04 -12.78
CA LEU A 27 7.94 -3.49 -11.63
C LEU A 27 7.99 -4.47 -10.46
N ILE A 28 6.90 -5.18 -10.21
CA ILE A 28 6.81 -6.16 -9.11
C ILE A 28 7.71 -7.36 -9.38
N GLU A 29 7.77 -7.82 -10.62
CA GLU A 29 8.56 -9.00 -11.00
C GLU A 29 10.06 -8.71 -11.15
N ASP A 30 10.46 -7.47 -11.17
CA ASP A 30 11.87 -7.08 -11.30
C ASP A 30 12.60 -7.31 -9.98
N TYR A 31 13.55 -8.23 -9.98
CA TYR A 31 14.34 -8.59 -8.79
C TYR A 31 15.19 -7.44 -8.24
N ASP A 32 15.48 -6.43 -9.07
CA ASP A 32 16.22 -5.25 -8.60
C ASP A 32 15.36 -4.32 -7.76
N ASN A 33 14.04 -4.50 -7.79
CA ASN A 33 13.12 -3.73 -6.99
C ASN A 33 12.82 -4.43 -5.67
N GLN A 34 12.84 -3.66 -4.58
CA GLN A 34 12.46 -4.12 -3.27
C GLN A 34 11.03 -3.70 -2.97
N LEU A 35 10.17 -4.68 -2.70
CA LEU A 35 8.77 -4.42 -2.40
C LEU A 35 8.60 -4.18 -0.91
N CYS A 36 7.88 -3.11 -0.57
CA CYS A 36 7.63 -2.70 0.81
C CYS A 36 6.13 -2.47 1.01
N VAL A 37 5.68 -2.61 2.24
CA VAL A 37 4.30 -2.32 2.62
C VAL A 37 4.31 -1.60 3.96
N SER A 38 3.41 -0.61 4.10
CA SER A 38 3.19 0.05 5.38
C SER A 38 2.50 -0.90 6.37
N MET A 39 2.87 -0.81 7.64
CA MET A 39 2.16 -1.52 8.71
C MET A 39 0.67 -1.19 8.70
N GLU A 40 0.29 0.02 8.27
CA GLU A 40 -1.12 0.40 8.12
C GLU A 40 -1.85 -0.49 7.12
N SER A 41 -1.23 -0.82 5.99
CA SER A 41 -1.82 -1.73 5.01
C SER A 41 -2.00 -3.13 5.56
N VAL A 42 -1.07 -3.59 6.38
CA VAL A 42 -1.18 -4.90 7.05
C VAL A 42 -2.41 -4.92 7.96
N LYS A 43 -2.61 -3.84 8.72
CA LYS A 43 -3.80 -3.70 9.56
C LYS A 43 -5.08 -3.73 8.72
N GLU A 44 -5.11 -3.02 7.60
CA GLU A 44 -6.26 -3.01 6.70
C GLU A 44 -6.59 -4.40 6.16
N LEU A 45 -5.57 -5.17 5.80
CA LEU A 45 -5.77 -6.56 5.34
C LEU A 45 -6.39 -7.43 6.43
N ILE A 46 -5.96 -7.26 7.68
CA ILE A 46 -6.53 -7.98 8.82
C ILE A 46 -7.99 -7.57 9.05
N VAL A 47 -8.29 -6.27 8.96
CA VAL A 47 -9.67 -5.78 9.07
C VAL A 47 -10.54 -6.37 7.96
N ALA A 48 -10.06 -6.41 6.73
CA ALA A 48 -10.76 -7.00 5.61
C ALA A 48 -10.98 -8.51 5.81
N TYR A 49 -9.99 -9.19 6.37
CA TYR A 49 -10.10 -10.61 6.73
C TYR A 49 -11.29 -10.84 7.68
N ARG A 50 -11.39 -10.02 8.73
CA ARG A 50 -12.44 -10.16 9.73
C ARG A 50 -13.83 -9.86 9.19
N ARG A 51 -13.94 -8.84 8.32
CA ARG A 51 -15.24 -8.37 7.80
C ARG A 51 -15.72 -9.14 6.59
N LYS A 52 -14.85 -9.47 5.67
CA LYS A 52 -15.21 -10.00 4.35
C LYS A 52 -14.62 -11.37 4.06
N GLY A 53 -13.83 -11.92 4.97
CA GLY A 53 -13.16 -13.20 4.76
C GLY A 53 -12.10 -13.18 3.65
N ILE A 54 -11.75 -12.01 3.14
CA ILE A 54 -10.81 -11.87 2.02
C ILE A 54 -9.45 -12.48 2.36
N GLY A 55 -8.97 -12.27 3.56
CA GLY A 55 -7.67 -12.76 4.01
C GLY A 55 -7.57 -14.27 4.15
N ARG A 56 -8.69 -15.00 4.16
CA ARG A 56 -8.68 -16.46 4.27
C ARG A 56 -7.97 -17.15 3.11
N LYS A 57 -7.93 -16.50 1.95
CA LYS A 57 -7.21 -17.01 0.79
C LYS A 57 -5.73 -16.66 0.83
N ILE A 58 -5.34 -15.69 1.68
CA ILE A 58 -3.96 -15.26 1.87
C ILE A 58 -3.30 -16.04 2.99
N SER A 59 -4.00 -16.20 4.12
CA SER A 59 -3.51 -16.95 5.28
C SER A 59 -4.67 -17.67 5.96
N LYS A 60 -4.36 -18.76 6.67
CA LYS A 60 -5.39 -19.55 7.37
C LYS A 60 -5.91 -18.87 8.62
N LYS A 61 -5.06 -18.03 9.24
CA LYS A 61 -5.38 -17.29 10.46
C LYS A 61 -4.97 -15.85 10.31
N GLU A 62 -5.70 -14.95 10.94
CA GLU A 62 -5.39 -13.51 10.91
C GLU A 62 -3.98 -13.21 11.38
N GLU A 63 -3.52 -13.89 12.42
CA GLU A 63 -2.17 -13.70 12.98
C GLU A 63 -1.06 -14.13 12.03
N ASP A 64 -1.36 -14.93 11.02
CA ASP A 64 -0.38 -15.39 10.04
C ASP A 64 -0.21 -14.41 8.86
N THR A 65 -1.01 -13.34 8.82
CA THR A 65 -1.00 -12.37 7.72
C THR A 65 0.37 -11.74 7.53
N THR A 66 1.04 -11.33 8.60
CA THR A 66 2.38 -10.71 8.52
C THR A 66 3.39 -11.68 7.94
N GLN A 67 3.37 -12.93 8.39
CA GLN A 67 4.30 -13.94 7.91
C GLN A 67 4.07 -14.26 6.44
N MET A 68 2.81 -14.31 6.02
CA MET A 68 2.48 -14.55 4.61
C MET A 68 2.98 -13.43 3.71
N ILE A 69 2.84 -12.18 4.14
CA ILE A 69 3.33 -11.03 3.38
C ILE A 69 4.85 -11.11 3.23
N LYS A 70 5.56 -11.37 4.33
CA LYS A 70 7.03 -11.41 4.34
C LYS A 70 7.58 -12.59 3.55
N ASP A 71 7.08 -13.79 3.81
CA ASP A 71 7.63 -15.02 3.23
C ASP A 71 6.93 -15.44 1.94
N GLY A 72 5.60 -15.31 1.89
CA GLY A 72 4.83 -15.72 0.73
C GLY A 72 4.91 -14.76 -0.44
N LEU A 73 4.90 -13.45 -0.16
CA LEU A 73 4.96 -12.41 -1.19
C LEU A 73 6.32 -11.72 -1.28
N CYS A 74 7.25 -12.03 -0.39
CA CYS A 74 8.58 -11.43 -0.34
C CYS A 74 8.55 -9.91 -0.22
N ILE A 75 7.67 -9.41 0.65
CA ILE A 75 7.46 -7.97 0.87
C ILE A 75 7.97 -7.61 2.26
N GLN A 76 8.72 -6.50 2.36
CA GLN A 76 9.16 -5.96 3.65
C GLN A 76 8.04 -5.13 4.27
N ILE A 77 7.79 -5.37 5.56
CA ILE A 77 6.80 -4.58 6.32
C ILE A 77 7.54 -3.44 7.03
N TRP A 78 7.11 -2.21 6.76
CA TRP A 78 7.73 -1.02 7.33
C TRP A 78 6.86 -0.45 8.44
N PRO A 79 7.44 -0.24 9.65
CA PRO A 79 6.70 0.33 10.77
C PRO A 79 6.36 1.80 10.54
N ILE A 80 5.26 2.24 11.14
CA ILE A 80 4.88 3.65 11.15
C ILE A 80 5.62 4.31 12.32
N ARG A 81 6.29 5.44 12.01
CA ARG A 81 7.11 6.18 12.96
C ARG A 81 6.55 7.57 13.17
N GLU A 82 7.12 8.28 14.14
CA GLU A 82 6.70 9.64 14.47
C GLU A 82 6.79 10.58 13.26
N GLU A 83 7.87 10.51 12.47
CA GLU A 83 8.03 11.35 11.29
C GLU A 83 6.91 11.13 10.25
N HIS A 84 6.39 9.92 10.14
CA HIS A 84 5.27 9.63 9.25
C HIS A 84 3.99 10.31 9.73
N ILE A 85 3.77 10.32 11.04
CA ILE A 85 2.61 10.98 11.66
C ILE A 85 2.71 12.49 11.49
N ARG A 86 3.91 13.08 11.61
CA ARG A 86 4.08 14.51 11.37
C ARG A 86 3.75 14.90 9.93
N THR A 87 4.16 14.10 8.98
CA THR A 87 3.80 14.31 7.56
C THR A 87 2.30 14.18 7.36
N TYR A 88 1.70 13.14 7.96
CA TYR A 88 0.25 12.94 7.93
C TYR A 88 -0.50 14.17 8.44
N ALA A 89 -0.05 14.75 9.54
CA ALA A 89 -0.70 15.93 10.14
C ALA A 89 -0.61 17.17 9.23
N ARG A 90 0.39 17.22 8.34
CA ARG A 90 0.59 18.35 7.41
C ARG A 90 -0.08 18.17 6.07
N LEU A 91 -0.65 16.98 5.77
CA LEU A 91 -1.29 16.74 4.49
C LEU A 91 -2.50 17.64 4.31
N THR A 92 -2.62 18.21 3.12
CA THR A 92 -3.88 18.82 2.66
C THR A 92 -4.69 17.72 1.98
N ILE A 93 -5.91 17.49 2.49
CA ILE A 93 -6.75 16.38 2.04
C ILE A 93 -7.46 16.73 0.73
N ASN A 94 -7.61 15.75 -0.13
CA ASN A 94 -8.34 15.85 -1.39
C ASN A 94 -9.85 15.86 -1.13
N GLU A 95 -10.34 16.97 -0.62
CA GLU A 95 -11.75 17.12 -0.25
C GLU A 95 -12.68 17.16 -1.47
N ALA A 96 -12.19 17.70 -2.59
CA ALA A 96 -12.98 17.81 -3.81
C ALA A 96 -13.44 16.45 -4.33
N GLN A 97 -12.63 15.41 -4.14
CA GLN A 97 -12.97 14.04 -4.52
C GLN A 97 -13.45 13.20 -3.33
N GLY A 98 -13.65 13.83 -2.17
CA GLY A 98 -14.14 13.13 -0.99
C GLY A 98 -13.18 12.05 -0.46
N HIS A 99 -11.88 12.28 -0.55
CA HIS A 99 -10.87 11.31 -0.10
C HIS A 99 -10.70 11.38 1.41
N ASN A 100 -11.56 10.69 2.14
CA ASN A 100 -11.67 10.79 3.61
C ASN A 100 -11.15 9.56 4.36
N ASP A 101 -10.43 8.66 3.72
CA ASP A 101 -9.92 7.45 4.36
C ASP A 101 -8.61 7.73 5.10
N PRO A 102 -8.61 7.72 6.46
CA PRO A 102 -7.40 8.01 7.24
C PRO A 102 -6.26 6.99 6.99
N SER A 103 -6.58 5.74 6.67
CA SER A 103 -5.58 4.73 6.36
C SER A 103 -4.83 5.08 5.09
N ASP A 104 -5.54 5.54 4.05
CA ASP A 104 -4.91 6.01 2.81
C ASP A 104 -3.98 7.18 3.08
N HIS A 105 -4.41 8.13 3.91
CA HIS A 105 -3.60 9.31 4.24
C HIS A 105 -2.31 8.95 4.96
N ILE A 106 -2.33 7.97 5.85
CA ILE A 106 -1.13 7.47 6.54
C ILE A 106 -0.18 6.81 5.53
N ILE A 107 -0.70 6.01 4.62
CA ILE A 107 0.11 5.33 3.60
C ILE A 107 0.78 6.36 2.68
N ILE A 108 0.02 7.37 2.27
CA ILE A 108 0.54 8.48 1.46
C ILE A 108 1.65 9.21 2.21
N ALA A 109 1.41 9.56 3.47
CA ALA A 109 2.40 10.23 4.32
C ALA A 109 3.67 9.39 4.50
N HIS A 110 3.51 8.07 4.64
CA HIS A 110 4.61 7.13 4.75
C HIS A 110 5.51 7.22 3.50
N ALA A 111 4.91 7.15 2.31
CA ALA A 111 5.64 7.23 1.05
C ALA A 111 6.35 8.58 0.87
N ILE A 112 5.67 9.68 1.19
CA ILE A 112 6.25 11.02 1.10
C ILE A 112 7.48 11.16 2.02
N THR A 113 7.35 10.75 3.27
CA THR A 113 8.42 10.85 4.25
C THR A 113 9.66 10.05 3.84
N GLU A 114 9.45 8.84 3.33
CA GLU A 114 10.53 7.95 2.94
C GLU A 114 11.06 8.21 1.52
N HIS A 115 10.42 9.11 0.77
CA HIS A 115 10.79 9.44 -0.62
C HIS A 115 10.82 8.22 -1.52
N ILE A 116 9.83 7.34 -1.39
CA ILE A 116 9.72 6.14 -2.24
C ILE A 116 8.41 6.17 -3.01
N PRO A 117 8.39 5.62 -4.24
CA PRO A 117 7.15 5.54 -5.02
C PRO A 117 6.09 4.71 -4.32
N LEU A 118 4.85 5.20 -4.39
CA LEU A 118 3.67 4.48 -3.91
C LEU A 118 2.88 3.96 -5.10
N VAL A 119 2.66 2.66 -5.13
CA VAL A 119 1.87 1.99 -6.18
C VAL A 119 0.45 1.77 -5.68
N SER A 120 -0.53 2.30 -6.39
CA SER A 120 -1.95 2.14 -6.04
C SER A 120 -2.82 2.19 -7.30
N SER A 121 -4.05 1.73 -7.17
CA SER A 121 -5.08 1.85 -8.22
C SER A 121 -6.01 3.04 -8.02
N ASP A 122 -5.89 3.75 -6.90
CA ASP A 122 -6.80 4.84 -6.54
C ASP A 122 -6.35 6.15 -7.17
N HIS A 123 -7.11 6.64 -8.16
CA HIS A 123 -6.81 7.89 -8.86
C HIS A 123 -6.83 9.12 -7.95
N LYS A 124 -7.48 9.05 -6.80
CA LYS A 124 -7.51 10.16 -5.83
C LYS A 124 -6.12 10.49 -5.28
N PHE A 125 -5.18 9.54 -5.38
CA PHE A 125 -3.81 9.73 -4.89
C PHE A 125 -3.03 10.73 -5.73
N ASP A 126 -3.41 10.97 -6.98
CA ASP A 126 -2.82 11.96 -7.87
C ASP A 126 -2.71 13.35 -7.22
N PHE A 127 -3.74 13.71 -6.47
CA PHE A 127 -3.83 15.00 -5.77
C PHE A 127 -2.60 15.28 -4.89
N TYR A 128 -2.02 14.23 -4.31
CA TYR A 128 -0.92 14.37 -3.35
C TYR A 128 0.45 14.48 -4.01
N MET A 129 0.55 14.35 -5.32
CA MET A 129 1.81 14.49 -6.03
C MET A 129 2.43 15.87 -5.83
N LYS A 130 1.62 16.93 -5.75
CA LYS A 130 2.08 18.29 -5.45
C LYS A 130 2.63 18.43 -4.04
N GLN A 131 2.32 17.50 -3.16
CA GLN A 131 2.77 17.49 -1.77
C GLN A 131 3.98 16.57 -1.56
N GLY A 132 4.56 16.06 -2.64
CA GLY A 132 5.78 15.25 -2.62
C GLY A 132 5.57 13.77 -2.83
N LEU A 133 4.34 13.32 -3.12
CA LEU A 133 4.10 11.93 -3.42
C LEU A 133 4.61 11.56 -4.81
N ASP A 134 5.44 10.53 -4.89
CA ASP A 134 5.80 9.88 -6.14
C ASP A 134 4.81 8.73 -6.35
N TYR A 135 3.85 8.91 -7.26
CA TYR A 135 2.73 8.00 -7.42
C TYR A 135 2.82 7.23 -8.73
N ILE A 136 2.73 5.91 -8.63
CA ILE A 136 2.66 4.99 -9.77
C ILE A 136 1.24 4.40 -9.80
N CYS A 137 0.49 4.75 -10.83
CA CYS A 137 -0.90 4.29 -10.96
C CYS A 137 -0.96 2.92 -11.62
N ASN A 138 -1.66 2.01 -10.97
CA ASN A 138 -2.05 0.74 -11.57
C ASN A 138 -3.36 0.93 -12.34
N SER A 139 -3.26 1.12 -13.63
CA SER A 139 -4.42 1.44 -14.47
C SER A 139 -4.60 0.47 -15.64
#